data_3b4b3b606ed7c482ef388fcb31679c4d
#
_entry.id   3b4b3b606ed7c482ef388fcb31679c4d
#
_cell.length_a   1.000
_cell.length_b   1.000
_cell.length_c   1.000
_cell.angle_alpha   90.00
_cell.angle_beta   90.00
_cell.angle_gamma   90.00
#
_symmetry.space_group_name_H-M   'P 1'
#
loop_
_entity.id
_entity.type
_entity.pdbx_description
1 polymer ?
#
loop_
_entity_poly.entity_id
_entity_poly.type
_entity_poly.pdbx_seq_one_letter_code
_entity_poly.pdbx_strand_id
1 'polypeptide(L)'
;ENGTVARGLCSTDAEGHLTTVVERTEIVRCAEDGSNAGAVTEAIRYKDENGKWIEVADNTPVSMNMWGFTPDYFNYSQDEFKAFLSDPKNIENLKAEFFIPLMVNKLINEKTATVKVLDTTSKWFGVTYAADREDTVKRIKKLVNEGVYPNKLF
;
A
#
# COMPACT_ATOMS: atom_id res chain seq x y z
N GLU A 1 -16.21 2.47 -4.37
CA GLU A 1 -16.22 2.87 -2.95
C GLU A 1 -16.13 4.39 -2.89
N ASN A 2 -17.05 5.01 -2.19
CA ASN A 2 -17.13 6.46 -2.04
C ASN A 2 -16.36 6.84 -0.76
N GLY A 3 -15.16 7.41 -0.89
CA GLY A 3 -14.37 7.85 0.25
C GLY A 3 -12.87 7.93 -0.06
N THR A 4 -12.11 8.43 0.92
CA THR A 4 -10.64 8.45 0.84
C THR A 4 -10.07 7.07 1.13
N VAL A 5 -8.98 6.74 0.46
CA VAL A 5 -8.22 5.51 0.72
C VAL A 5 -6.76 5.82 1.00
N ALA A 6 -6.09 4.96 1.75
CA ALA A 6 -4.65 5.01 1.96
C ALA A 6 -3.97 3.92 1.11
N ARG A 7 -2.90 4.27 0.39
CA ARG A 7 -2.09 3.33 -0.41
C ARG A 7 -0.66 3.83 -0.56
N GLY A 8 0.27 2.89 -0.58
CA GLY A 8 1.64 3.16 -1.00
C GLY A 8 1.70 3.34 -2.52
N LEU A 9 1.85 4.57 -3.00
CA LEU A 9 2.08 4.83 -4.42
C LEU A 9 3.50 4.42 -4.78
N CYS A 10 3.62 3.61 -5.83
CA CYS A 10 4.90 3.06 -6.29
C CYS A 10 5.38 3.74 -7.57
N SER A 11 6.69 3.98 -7.67
CA SER A 11 7.37 4.31 -8.91
C SER A 11 8.36 3.20 -9.26
N THR A 12 8.50 2.92 -10.55
CA THR A 12 9.41 1.88 -11.04
C THR A 12 10.35 2.43 -12.11
N ASP A 13 11.51 1.80 -12.26
CA ASP A 13 12.38 1.99 -13.41
C ASP A 13 11.88 1.22 -14.65
N ALA A 14 12.63 1.34 -15.75
CA ALA A 14 12.31 0.66 -17.01
C ALA A 14 12.37 -0.87 -16.92
N GLU A 15 13.15 -1.41 -15.99
CA GLU A 15 13.30 -2.82 -15.72
C GLU A 15 12.23 -3.35 -14.75
N GLY A 16 11.35 -2.47 -14.23
CA GLY A 16 10.29 -2.80 -13.28
C GLY A 16 10.78 -3.01 -11.83
N HIS A 17 11.92 -2.42 -11.48
CA HIS A 17 12.33 -2.35 -10.08
C HIS A 17 11.71 -1.13 -9.40
N LEU A 18 11.32 -1.31 -8.16
CA LEU A 18 10.77 -0.24 -7.33
C LEU A 18 11.85 0.81 -7.08
N THR A 19 11.56 2.06 -7.43
CA THR A 19 12.45 3.20 -7.14
C THR A 19 11.98 3.97 -5.90
N THR A 20 10.66 4.05 -5.70
CA THR A 20 10.07 4.64 -4.49
C THR A 20 8.74 3.98 -4.18
N VAL A 21 8.39 3.94 -2.89
CA VAL A 21 7.05 3.68 -2.41
C VAL A 21 6.69 4.70 -1.34
N VAL A 22 5.64 5.47 -1.56
CA VAL A 22 5.23 6.55 -0.64
C VAL A 22 3.80 6.32 -0.21
N GLU A 23 3.61 6.13 1.10
CA GLU A 23 2.27 6.01 1.68
C GLU A 23 1.53 7.35 1.57
N ARG A 24 0.33 7.31 0.98
CA ARG A 24 -0.59 8.44 0.86
C ARG A 24 -1.90 8.08 1.54
N THR A 25 -2.31 8.87 2.50
CA THR A 25 -3.45 8.59 3.37
C THR A 25 -4.76 9.19 2.91
N GLU A 26 -4.71 10.16 1.99
CA GLU A 26 -5.88 10.85 1.46
C GLU A 26 -5.91 10.76 -0.08
N ILE A 27 -6.12 9.56 -0.60
CA ILE A 27 -6.31 9.36 -2.04
C ILE A 27 -7.81 9.31 -2.31
N VAL A 28 -8.27 10.14 -3.26
CA VAL A 28 -9.69 10.23 -3.62
C VAL A 28 -9.83 10.70 -5.06
N ARG A 29 -10.94 10.38 -5.71
CA ARG A 29 -11.32 11.07 -6.95
C ARG A 29 -11.95 12.41 -6.59
N CYS A 30 -11.37 13.50 -7.08
CA CYS A 30 -11.88 14.86 -6.82
C CYS A 30 -11.39 15.83 -7.89
N ALA A 31 -12.00 17.02 -7.96
CA ALA A 31 -11.52 18.13 -8.77
C ALA A 31 -10.18 18.69 -8.21
N GLU A 32 -9.52 19.56 -8.96
CA GLU A 32 -8.22 20.15 -8.57
C GLU A 32 -8.25 20.91 -7.23
N ASP A 33 -9.39 21.49 -6.90
CA ASP A 33 -9.62 22.20 -5.64
C ASP A 33 -10.09 21.27 -4.50
N GLY A 34 -10.24 19.98 -4.78
CA GLY A 34 -10.72 18.97 -3.84
C GLY A 34 -12.24 18.84 -3.76
N SER A 35 -12.98 19.63 -4.53
CA SER A 35 -14.45 19.48 -4.64
C SER A 35 -14.83 18.20 -5.39
N ASN A 36 -16.11 17.85 -5.38
CA ASN A 36 -16.65 16.63 -6.01
C ASN A 36 -16.00 15.33 -5.51
N ALA A 37 -15.54 15.28 -4.26
CA ALA A 37 -14.89 14.12 -3.69
C ALA A 37 -15.76 12.85 -3.80
N GLY A 38 -15.18 11.78 -4.37
CA GLY A 38 -15.85 10.51 -4.64
C GLY A 38 -16.55 10.42 -6.01
N ALA A 39 -16.60 11.48 -6.81
CA ALA A 39 -17.17 11.43 -8.16
C ALA A 39 -16.27 10.63 -9.10
N VAL A 40 -16.81 9.58 -9.73
CA VAL A 40 -16.06 8.66 -10.60
C VAL A 40 -15.52 9.32 -11.88
N THR A 41 -16.06 10.47 -12.24
CA THR A 41 -15.62 11.27 -13.40
C THR A 41 -14.40 12.12 -13.13
N GLU A 42 -14.08 12.34 -11.85
CA GLU A 42 -12.92 13.13 -11.46
C GLU A 42 -11.64 12.28 -11.47
N ALA A 43 -10.49 12.96 -11.63
CA ALA A 43 -9.18 12.32 -11.58
C ALA A 43 -8.85 11.83 -10.16
N ILE A 44 -7.99 10.81 -10.08
CA ILE A 44 -7.45 10.36 -8.80
C ILE A 44 -6.45 11.39 -8.31
N ARG A 45 -6.58 11.84 -7.07
CA ARG A 45 -5.65 12.79 -6.45
C ARG A 45 -5.34 12.39 -5.02
N TYR A 46 -4.19 12.82 -4.54
CA TYR A 46 -3.84 12.81 -3.12
C TYR A 46 -3.45 14.21 -2.66
N LYS A 47 -3.53 14.46 -1.36
CA LYS A 47 -3.10 15.70 -0.76
C LYS A 47 -1.63 15.61 -0.35
N ASP A 48 -0.80 16.53 -0.82
CA ASP A 48 0.61 16.60 -0.44
C ASP A 48 0.78 17.24 0.95
N GLU A 49 2.02 17.34 1.41
CA GLU A 49 2.40 17.91 2.71
C GLU A 49 2.04 19.40 2.85
N ASN A 50 1.86 20.10 1.73
CA ASN A 50 1.47 21.51 1.69
C ASN A 50 -0.05 21.67 1.56
N GLY A 51 -0.80 20.58 1.56
CA GLY A 51 -2.25 20.58 1.39
C GLY A 51 -2.73 20.75 -0.06
N LYS A 52 -1.83 20.64 -1.05
CA LYS A 52 -2.16 20.73 -2.47
C LYS A 52 -2.60 19.37 -3.02
N TRP A 53 -3.64 19.37 -3.83
CA TRP A 53 -4.08 18.18 -4.55
C TRP A 53 -3.18 17.88 -5.75
N ILE A 54 -2.60 16.70 -5.76
CA ILE A 54 -1.70 16.20 -6.80
C ILE A 54 -2.39 15.07 -7.54
N GLU A 55 -2.46 15.17 -8.85
CA GLU A 55 -3.06 14.16 -9.70
C GLU A 55 -2.17 12.93 -9.83
N VAL A 56 -2.82 11.76 -9.84
CA VAL A 56 -2.20 10.45 -9.98
C VAL A 56 -2.79 9.76 -11.20
N ALA A 57 -1.94 9.24 -12.07
CA ALA A 57 -2.42 8.49 -13.23
C ALA A 57 -3.21 7.23 -12.79
N ASP A 58 -4.28 6.91 -13.51
CA ASP A 58 -5.15 5.78 -13.19
C ASP A 58 -4.43 4.41 -13.16
N ASN A 59 -3.32 4.30 -13.89
CA ASN A 59 -2.48 3.09 -13.96
C ASN A 59 -1.26 3.13 -13.03
N THR A 60 -1.18 4.09 -12.11
CA THR A 60 -0.07 4.15 -11.15
C THR A 60 -0.05 2.88 -10.29
N PRO A 61 1.07 2.15 -10.22
CA PRO A 61 1.19 0.98 -9.36
C PRO A 61 1.00 1.35 -7.89
N VAL A 62 0.27 0.54 -7.16
CA VAL A 62 0.09 0.71 -5.72
C VAL A 62 0.53 -0.53 -4.97
N SER A 63 1.13 -0.32 -3.80
CA SER A 63 1.49 -1.43 -2.92
C SER A 63 0.23 -2.09 -2.37
N MET A 64 0.17 -3.41 -2.50
CA MET A 64 -0.86 -4.25 -1.87
C MET A 64 -0.42 -4.75 -0.49
N ASN A 65 0.65 -4.21 0.07
CA ASN A 65 1.26 -4.65 1.33
C ASN A 65 1.61 -6.15 1.36
N MET A 66 1.91 -6.72 0.19
CA MET A 66 2.37 -8.09 0.05
C MET A 66 3.85 -8.07 -0.35
N TRP A 67 4.73 -8.42 0.58
CA TRP A 67 6.16 -8.31 0.45
C TRP A 67 6.82 -9.69 0.58
N GLY A 68 7.74 -10.00 -0.33
CA GLY A 68 8.65 -11.12 -0.20
C GLY A 68 10.06 -10.62 0.10
N PHE A 69 10.66 -11.10 1.17
CA PHE A 69 12.00 -10.71 1.58
C PHE A 69 12.96 -11.89 1.64
N THR A 70 14.23 -11.62 1.34
CA THR A 70 15.32 -12.52 1.73
C THR A 70 15.58 -12.38 3.24
N PRO A 71 16.14 -13.41 3.91
CA PRO A 71 16.30 -13.40 5.38
C PRO A 71 17.12 -12.24 5.94
N ASP A 72 18.03 -11.69 5.16
CA ASP A 72 18.87 -10.54 5.53
C ASP A 72 18.07 -9.25 5.78
N TYR A 73 16.87 -9.14 5.24
CA TYR A 73 15.95 -8.03 5.58
C TYR A 73 15.78 -7.85 7.08
N PHE A 74 15.70 -8.94 7.85
CA PHE A 74 15.51 -8.88 9.29
C PHE A 74 16.71 -8.30 10.02
N ASN A 75 17.92 -8.47 9.48
CA ASN A 75 19.12 -7.84 10.03
C ASN A 75 19.08 -6.31 9.86
N TYR A 76 18.71 -5.84 8.67
CA TYR A 76 18.55 -4.41 8.41
C TYR A 76 17.43 -3.79 9.24
N SER A 77 16.28 -4.45 9.30
CA SER A 77 15.10 -3.92 9.99
C SER A 77 15.26 -3.90 11.51
N GLN A 78 16.11 -4.76 12.09
CA GLN A 78 16.32 -4.82 13.54
C GLN A 78 16.89 -3.51 14.12
N ASP A 79 17.89 -2.92 13.46
CA ASP A 79 18.51 -1.72 13.96
C ASP A 79 17.61 -0.50 13.75
N GLU A 80 16.90 -0.45 12.63
CA GLU A 80 15.90 0.59 12.38
C GLU A 80 14.71 0.50 13.35
N PHE A 81 14.30 -0.69 13.70
CA PHE A 81 13.22 -0.88 14.68
C PHE A 81 13.66 -0.45 16.08
N LYS A 82 14.91 -0.72 16.48
CA LYS A 82 15.47 -0.19 17.73
C LYS A 82 15.49 1.33 17.73
N ALA A 83 15.93 1.95 16.64
CA ALA A 83 15.93 3.40 16.48
C ALA A 83 14.51 3.97 16.58
N PHE A 84 13.54 3.36 15.88
CA PHE A 84 12.13 3.73 15.96
C PHE A 84 11.59 3.69 17.38
N LEU A 85 11.87 2.62 18.14
CA LEU A 85 11.45 2.46 19.52
C LEU A 85 12.15 3.42 20.50
N SER A 86 13.31 3.95 20.11
CA SER A 86 14.07 4.89 20.95
C SER A 86 13.73 6.36 20.67
N ASP A 87 12.99 6.65 19.61
CA ASP A 87 12.58 8.03 19.28
C ASP A 87 11.48 8.49 20.26
N PRO A 88 11.70 9.57 21.03
CA PRO A 88 10.71 10.10 21.96
C PRO A 88 9.34 10.38 21.31
N LYS A 89 9.32 10.80 20.05
CA LYS A 89 8.07 11.07 19.31
C LYS A 89 7.26 9.81 19.11
N ASN A 90 7.92 8.66 18.93
CA ASN A 90 7.25 7.38 18.76
C ASN A 90 6.83 6.80 20.12
N ILE A 91 7.65 6.96 21.17
CA ILE A 91 7.35 6.51 22.53
C ILE A 91 6.07 7.15 23.07
N GLU A 92 5.91 8.45 22.82
CA GLU A 92 4.74 9.22 23.28
C GLU A 92 3.49 9.02 22.41
N ASN A 93 3.64 8.46 21.22
CA ASN A 93 2.55 8.27 20.27
C ASN A 93 2.05 6.82 20.28
N LEU A 94 0.95 6.56 20.98
CA LEU A 94 0.31 5.23 21.04
C LEU A 94 -0.17 4.67 19.68
N LYS A 95 -0.15 5.51 18.62
CA LYS A 95 -0.50 5.13 17.26
C LYS A 95 0.72 5.13 16.32
N ALA A 96 1.95 5.19 16.89
CA ALA A 96 3.14 5.09 16.08
C ALA A 96 3.23 3.70 15.42
N GLU A 97 3.51 3.68 14.13
CA GLU A 97 3.62 2.46 13.34
C GLU A 97 4.97 2.41 12.61
N PHE A 98 5.64 1.27 12.70
CA PHE A 98 6.88 1.00 11.95
C PHE A 98 6.51 0.44 10.58
N PHE A 99 6.44 1.31 9.58
CA PHE A 99 5.98 0.95 8.24
C PHE A 99 7.04 0.21 7.44
N ILE A 100 6.71 -0.97 6.93
CA ILE A 100 7.54 -1.73 5.99
C ILE A 100 7.94 -0.89 4.76
N PRO A 101 7.06 -0.12 4.11
CA PRO A 101 7.44 0.72 2.98
C PRO A 101 8.54 1.74 3.27
N LEU A 102 8.60 2.31 4.47
CA LEU A 102 9.68 3.23 4.86
C LEU A 102 11.03 2.52 4.91
N MET A 103 11.05 1.31 5.49
CA MET A 103 12.26 0.49 5.53
C MET A 103 12.72 0.10 4.13
N VAL A 104 11.79 -0.32 3.26
CA VAL A 104 12.09 -0.65 1.87
C VAL A 104 12.66 0.54 1.11
N ASN A 105 12.05 1.73 1.24
CA ASN A 105 12.57 2.96 0.63
C ASN A 105 14.00 3.27 1.10
N LYS A 106 14.27 3.10 2.39
CA LYS A 106 15.62 3.31 2.93
C LYS A 106 16.63 2.40 2.23
N LEU A 107 16.35 1.10 2.18
CA LEU A 107 17.25 0.12 1.56
C LEU A 107 17.49 0.40 0.07
N ILE A 108 16.46 0.85 -0.67
CA ILE A 108 16.59 1.24 -2.08
C ILE A 108 17.46 2.48 -2.21
N ASN A 109 17.22 3.53 -1.41
CA ASN A 109 17.96 4.78 -1.47
C ASN A 109 19.44 4.61 -1.10
N GLU A 110 19.74 3.72 -0.15
CA GLU A 110 21.10 3.34 0.25
C GLU A 110 21.77 2.36 -0.73
N LYS A 111 21.03 1.92 -1.78
CA LYS A 111 21.48 0.91 -2.76
C LYS A 111 21.89 -0.42 -2.13
N THR A 112 21.33 -0.73 -0.99
CA THR A 112 21.58 -1.97 -0.24
C THR A 112 20.72 -3.13 -0.76
N ALA A 113 19.52 -2.81 -1.29
CA ALA A 113 18.63 -3.80 -1.86
C ALA A 113 17.95 -3.31 -3.14
N THR A 114 17.52 -4.25 -3.95
CA THR A 114 16.64 -4.03 -5.11
C THR A 114 15.32 -4.74 -4.86
N VAL A 115 14.22 -4.14 -5.32
CA VAL A 115 12.89 -4.70 -5.17
C VAL A 115 12.22 -4.82 -6.52
N LYS A 116 11.85 -6.02 -6.93
CA LYS A 116 11.08 -6.25 -8.14
C LYS A 116 9.60 -6.04 -7.86
N VAL A 117 8.96 -5.19 -8.65
CA VAL A 117 7.50 -5.04 -8.62
C VAL A 117 6.88 -6.18 -9.44
N LEU A 118 5.94 -6.88 -8.84
CA LEU A 118 5.17 -7.95 -9.47
C LEU A 118 3.73 -7.48 -9.64
N ASP A 119 3.27 -7.38 -10.87
CA ASP A 119 1.89 -7.02 -11.17
C ASP A 119 0.95 -8.19 -10.91
N THR A 120 -0.27 -7.88 -10.51
CA THR A 120 -1.34 -8.86 -10.36
C THR A 120 -2.64 -8.37 -10.99
N THR A 121 -3.33 -9.26 -11.64
CA THR A 121 -4.70 -9.03 -12.15
C THR A 121 -5.78 -9.35 -11.11
N SER A 122 -5.39 -9.87 -9.95
CA SER A 122 -6.29 -10.21 -8.86
C SER A 122 -6.98 -8.97 -8.31
N LYS A 123 -8.28 -9.06 -8.08
CA LYS A 123 -9.03 -8.01 -7.39
C LYS A 123 -8.81 -8.12 -5.89
N TRP A 124 -8.33 -7.05 -5.29
CA TRP A 124 -8.12 -7.00 -3.85
C TRP A 124 -9.47 -6.94 -3.11
N PHE A 125 -9.57 -7.69 -2.04
CA PHE A 125 -10.59 -7.58 -1.00
C PHE A 125 -10.01 -8.12 0.31
N GLY A 126 -10.53 -7.68 1.42
CA GLY A 126 -9.96 -8.06 2.72
C GLY A 126 -10.99 -8.06 3.83
N VAL A 127 -10.56 -8.52 5.00
CA VAL A 127 -11.34 -8.49 6.24
C VAL A 127 -10.58 -7.62 7.24
N THR A 128 -11.05 -6.40 7.42
CA THR A 128 -10.53 -5.49 8.44
C THR A 128 -11.49 -5.42 9.63
N TYR A 129 -12.78 -5.44 9.35
CA TYR A 129 -13.83 -5.39 10.35
C TYR A 129 -14.73 -6.63 10.26
N ALA A 130 -15.43 -6.95 11.34
CA ALA A 130 -16.35 -8.10 11.38
C ALA A 130 -17.42 -8.04 10.27
N ALA A 131 -17.86 -6.85 9.89
CA ALA A 131 -18.81 -6.63 8.81
C ALA A 131 -18.32 -7.08 7.43
N ASP A 132 -17.01 -7.07 7.19
CA ASP A 132 -16.41 -7.45 5.89
C ASP A 132 -16.46 -8.97 5.65
N ARG A 133 -16.63 -9.76 6.72
CA ARG A 133 -16.51 -11.22 6.68
C ARG A 133 -17.51 -11.85 5.70
N GLU A 134 -18.75 -11.42 5.70
CA GLU A 134 -19.81 -12.03 4.88
C GLU A 134 -19.52 -11.85 3.39
N ASP A 135 -19.15 -10.63 2.96
CA ASP A 135 -18.79 -10.33 1.59
C ASP A 135 -17.53 -11.09 1.16
N THR A 136 -16.52 -11.12 2.02
CA THR A 136 -15.29 -11.88 1.76
C THR A 136 -15.56 -13.36 1.54
N VAL A 137 -16.39 -13.98 2.38
CA VAL A 137 -16.78 -15.40 2.23
C VAL A 137 -17.48 -15.64 0.90
N LYS A 138 -18.39 -14.74 0.49
CA LYS A 138 -19.07 -14.82 -0.81
C LYS A 138 -18.10 -14.74 -1.98
N ARG A 139 -17.12 -13.81 -1.91
CA ARG A 139 -16.09 -13.64 -2.95
C ARG A 139 -15.17 -14.86 -3.06
N ILE A 140 -14.71 -15.40 -1.94
CA ILE A 140 -13.87 -16.62 -1.94
C ILE A 140 -14.65 -17.80 -2.51
N LYS A 141 -15.91 -18.03 -2.08
CA LYS A 141 -16.75 -19.10 -2.65
C LYS A 141 -16.93 -18.96 -4.16
N LYS A 142 -17.10 -17.72 -4.65
CA LYS A 142 -17.17 -17.46 -6.08
C LYS A 142 -15.91 -17.89 -6.80
N LEU A 143 -14.72 -17.51 -6.30
CA LEU A 143 -13.43 -17.88 -6.88
C LEU A 143 -13.20 -19.40 -6.88
N VAL A 144 -13.65 -20.10 -5.83
CA VAL A 144 -13.63 -21.57 -5.78
C VAL A 144 -14.57 -22.17 -6.83
N ASN A 145 -15.79 -21.67 -6.94
CA ASN A 145 -16.77 -22.17 -7.93
C ASN A 145 -16.33 -21.94 -9.38
N GLU A 146 -15.58 -20.87 -9.63
CA GLU A 146 -15.01 -20.53 -10.93
C GLU A 146 -13.69 -21.28 -11.21
N GLY A 147 -13.22 -22.12 -10.28
CA GLY A 147 -12.00 -22.91 -10.42
C GLY A 147 -10.69 -22.12 -10.30
N VAL A 148 -10.76 -20.86 -9.85
CA VAL A 148 -9.59 -20.01 -9.60
C VAL A 148 -8.82 -20.52 -8.36
N TYR A 149 -9.57 -20.95 -7.35
CA TYR A 149 -9.01 -21.59 -6.14
C TYR A 149 -9.49 -23.02 -6.01
N PRO A 150 -8.67 -23.93 -5.47
CA PRO A 150 -9.08 -25.30 -5.21
C PRO A 150 -10.09 -25.35 -4.04
N ASN A 151 -10.98 -26.35 -4.06
CA ASN A 151 -11.91 -26.59 -2.95
C ASN A 151 -11.24 -26.93 -1.63
N LYS A 152 -10.02 -27.46 -1.70
CA LYS A 152 -9.20 -27.86 -0.56
C LYS A 152 -7.77 -27.42 -0.82
N LEU A 153 -7.19 -26.68 0.13
CA LEU A 153 -5.83 -26.16 0.02
C LEU A 153 -4.75 -27.20 0.42
N PHE A 154 -5.10 -28.14 1.31
CA PHE A 154 -4.22 -29.17 1.84
C PHE A 154 -4.93 -30.52 1.88
#